data_90a8f389bae082c4cc021c41855e2535
#
_entry.id   90a8f389bae082c4cc021c41855e2535
#
_cell.length_a   1.000
_cell.length_b   1.000
_cell.length_c   1.000
_cell.angle_alpha   90.00
_cell.angle_beta   90.00
_cell.angle_gamma   90.00
#
_symmetry.space_group_name_H-M   'P 1'
#
loop_
_entity.id
_entity.type
_entity.pdbx_description
1 polymer ?
#
loop_
_entity_poly.entity_id
_entity_poly.type
_entity_poly.pdbx_seq_one_letter_code
_entity_poly.pdbx_strand_id
1 'polypeptide(L)'
;MAIIKTEKEKKIARESGRRLATVLYQVMERAAPGVTSRELDQYAKGLIKEGGDEPAFLGYKPSGAKIPFPASLCVSINDEVVHGIPDDHVLKEGDIVGLDLGLKHKGFITDMARTISVGVVDKNAQKLIEVTQKALSEGI
;
A
#
# COMPACT_ATOMS: atom_id res chain seq x y z
N MET A 1 -5.30 -2.96 -19.87
CA MET A 1 -4.73 -4.11 -19.15
C MET A 1 -3.37 -4.46 -19.78
N ALA A 2 -2.27 -4.43 -19.01
CA ALA A 2 -0.96 -4.82 -19.53
C ALA A 2 -0.94 -6.35 -19.67
N ILE A 3 -0.75 -6.85 -20.90
CA ILE A 3 -0.59 -8.28 -21.14
C ILE A 3 0.89 -8.56 -21.19
N ILE A 4 1.40 -9.33 -20.22
CA ILE A 4 2.79 -9.79 -20.18
C ILE A 4 2.95 -10.87 -21.25
N LYS A 5 3.75 -10.61 -22.28
CA LYS A 5 3.88 -11.50 -23.43
C LYS A 5 5.24 -12.19 -23.53
N THR A 6 6.29 -11.59 -22.98
CA THR A 6 7.67 -12.06 -23.14
C THR A 6 8.33 -12.39 -21.81
N GLU A 7 9.38 -13.23 -21.85
CA GLU A 7 10.19 -13.54 -20.65
C GLU A 7 10.89 -12.29 -20.08
N LYS A 8 11.24 -11.34 -20.94
CA LYS A 8 11.80 -10.05 -20.49
C LYS A 8 10.77 -9.27 -19.68
N GLU A 9 9.53 -9.19 -20.16
CA GLU A 9 8.43 -8.50 -19.43
C GLU A 9 8.10 -9.18 -18.11
N LYS A 10 8.09 -10.53 -18.06
CA LYS A 10 7.90 -11.28 -16.81
C LYS A 10 9.00 -10.95 -15.78
N LYS A 11 10.26 -10.86 -16.21
CA LYS A 11 11.37 -10.49 -15.32
C LYS A 11 11.18 -9.08 -14.75
N ILE A 12 10.77 -8.12 -15.58
CA ILE A 12 10.52 -6.74 -15.14
C ILE A 12 9.34 -6.70 -14.16
N ALA A 13 8.24 -7.40 -14.45
CA ALA A 13 7.07 -7.45 -13.57
C ALA A 13 7.40 -8.08 -12.20
N ARG A 14 8.17 -9.16 -12.16
CA ARG A 14 8.65 -9.76 -10.91
C ARG A 14 9.53 -8.81 -10.10
N GLU A 15 10.45 -8.12 -10.78
CA GLU A 15 11.31 -7.13 -10.12
C GLU A 15 10.49 -5.95 -9.59
N SER A 16 9.50 -5.48 -10.36
CA SER A 16 8.55 -4.45 -9.92
C SER A 16 7.80 -4.88 -8.64
N GLY A 17 7.26 -6.09 -8.62
CA GLY A 17 6.55 -6.64 -7.45
C GLY A 17 7.47 -6.82 -6.23
N ARG A 18 8.72 -7.27 -6.43
CA ARG A 18 9.70 -7.38 -5.34
C ARG A 18 10.03 -6.01 -4.73
N ARG A 19 10.24 -5.00 -5.56
CA ARG A 19 10.51 -3.62 -5.12
C ARG A 19 9.33 -3.05 -4.35
N LEU A 20 8.12 -3.21 -4.90
CA LEU A 20 6.88 -2.80 -4.25
C LEU A 20 6.73 -3.44 -2.87
N ALA A 21 6.91 -4.76 -2.78
CA ALA A 21 6.83 -5.48 -1.51
C ALA A 21 7.85 -4.95 -0.50
N THR A 22 9.10 -4.69 -0.93
CA THR A 22 10.14 -4.11 -0.06
C THR A 22 9.72 -2.76 0.51
N VAL A 23 9.19 -1.87 -0.33
CA VAL A 23 8.71 -0.55 0.11
C VAL A 23 7.54 -0.69 1.08
N LEU A 24 6.54 -1.51 0.72
CA LEU A 24 5.36 -1.69 1.57
C LEU A 24 5.72 -2.25 2.95
N TYR A 25 6.62 -3.24 3.03
CA TYR A 25 7.07 -3.78 4.31
C TYR A 25 7.77 -2.73 5.18
N GLN A 26 8.62 -1.87 4.60
CA GLN A 26 9.24 -0.77 5.33
C GLN A 26 8.22 0.26 5.84
N VAL A 27 7.18 0.53 5.06
CA VAL A 27 6.06 1.40 5.48
C VAL A 27 5.29 0.75 6.63
N MET A 28 5.02 -0.55 6.56
CA MET A 28 4.37 -1.31 7.65
C MET A 28 5.17 -1.24 8.95
N GLU A 29 6.49 -1.42 8.89
CA GLU A 29 7.38 -1.30 10.06
C GLU A 29 7.38 0.11 10.67
N ARG A 30 7.16 1.14 9.87
CA ARG A 30 7.07 2.53 10.33
C ARG A 30 5.74 2.86 10.97
N ALA A 31 4.68 2.13 10.66
CA ALA A 31 3.34 2.39 11.17
C ALA A 31 3.23 2.01 12.66
N ALA A 32 3.37 3.00 13.52
CA ALA A 32 3.36 2.88 14.98
C ALA A 32 2.48 3.96 15.62
N PRO A 33 2.05 3.80 16.87
CA PRO A 33 1.35 4.86 17.59
C PRO A 33 2.16 6.16 17.58
N GLY A 34 1.49 7.28 17.27
CA GLY A 34 2.10 8.61 17.19
C GLY A 34 2.56 9.02 15.78
N VAL A 35 2.60 8.12 14.82
CA VAL A 35 2.90 8.44 13.41
C VAL A 35 1.62 8.87 12.70
N THR A 36 1.70 9.87 11.83
CA THR A 36 0.55 10.30 11.01
C THR A 36 0.45 9.51 9.71
N SER A 37 -0.76 9.37 9.17
CA SER A 37 -0.97 8.75 7.86
C SER A 37 -0.22 9.50 6.74
N ARG A 38 -0.09 10.83 6.85
CA ARG A 38 0.71 11.68 5.95
C ARG A 38 2.20 11.35 5.99
N GLU A 39 2.77 11.09 7.17
CA GLU A 39 4.17 10.69 7.31
C GLU A 39 4.44 9.35 6.64
N LEU A 40 3.50 8.40 6.71
CA LEU A 40 3.59 7.12 6.00
C LEU A 40 3.58 7.30 4.47
N ASP A 41 2.71 8.18 3.94
CA ASP A 41 2.71 8.51 2.50
C ASP A 41 4.02 9.13 2.05
N GLN A 42 4.53 10.12 2.79
CA GLN A 42 5.79 10.79 2.49
C GLN A 42 6.96 9.80 2.51
N TYR A 43 6.98 8.89 3.47
CA TYR A 43 8.00 7.86 3.58
C TYR A 43 7.93 6.89 2.40
N ALA A 44 6.75 6.37 2.07
CA ALA A 44 6.54 5.50 0.91
C ALA A 44 7.01 6.17 -0.40
N LYS A 45 6.63 7.43 -0.60
CA LYS A 45 7.04 8.23 -1.76
C LYS A 45 8.55 8.43 -1.84
N GLY A 46 9.20 8.64 -0.71
CA GLY A 46 10.66 8.75 -0.61
C GLY A 46 11.34 7.47 -1.07
N LEU A 47 10.96 6.33 -0.48
CA LEU A 47 11.52 5.02 -0.80
C LEU A 47 11.35 4.63 -2.27
N ILE A 48 10.17 4.90 -2.86
CA ILE A 48 9.93 4.65 -4.29
C ILE A 48 10.89 5.46 -5.16
N LYS A 49 11.05 6.76 -4.86
CA LYS A 49 11.93 7.63 -5.63
C LYS A 49 13.41 7.28 -5.48
N GLU A 50 13.85 6.95 -4.26
CA GLU A 50 15.22 6.49 -3.99
C GLU A 50 15.54 5.20 -4.75
N GLY A 51 14.55 4.32 -4.94
CA GLY A 51 14.65 3.14 -5.78
C GLY A 51 14.72 3.44 -7.28
N GLY A 52 14.53 4.68 -7.71
CA GLY A 52 14.47 5.08 -9.13
C GLY A 52 13.16 4.72 -9.82
N ASP A 53 12.09 4.55 -9.03
CA ASP A 53 10.76 4.17 -9.48
C ASP A 53 9.76 5.34 -9.36
N GLU A 54 8.53 5.14 -9.85
CA GLU A 54 7.47 6.14 -9.80
C GLU A 54 6.28 5.63 -8.96
N PRO A 55 5.68 6.46 -8.06
CA PRO A 55 4.41 6.12 -7.43
C PRO A 55 3.30 5.98 -8.47
N ALA A 56 2.55 4.89 -8.45
CA ALA A 56 1.52 4.64 -9.46
C ALA A 56 0.21 5.38 -9.18
N PHE A 57 -0.08 5.69 -7.90
CA PHE A 57 -1.35 6.32 -7.51
C PHE A 57 -1.29 7.84 -7.57
N LEU A 58 -0.14 8.44 -7.29
CA LEU A 58 0.00 9.90 -7.25
C LEU A 58 -0.34 10.53 -8.59
N GLY A 59 -1.37 11.36 -8.61
CA GLY A 59 -1.85 12.03 -9.82
C GLY A 59 -2.75 11.16 -10.70
N TYR A 60 -3.02 9.90 -10.34
CA TYR A 60 -3.95 9.06 -11.08
C TYR A 60 -5.37 9.63 -11.04
N LYS A 61 -5.98 9.77 -12.21
CA LYS A 61 -7.32 10.32 -12.35
C LYS A 61 -8.17 9.40 -13.22
N PRO A 62 -8.99 8.52 -12.61
CA PRO A 62 -9.91 7.67 -13.37
C PRO A 62 -10.99 8.51 -14.06
N SER A 63 -11.60 7.95 -15.12
CA SER A 63 -12.71 8.59 -15.82
C SER A 63 -13.84 8.89 -14.82
N GLY A 64 -14.36 10.13 -14.86
CA GLY A 64 -15.40 10.60 -13.95
C GLY A 64 -14.90 11.17 -12.62
N ALA A 65 -13.66 11.03 -12.26
CA ALA A 65 -13.12 11.66 -11.06
C ALA A 65 -12.98 13.17 -11.25
N LYS A 66 -13.35 13.95 -10.21
CA LYS A 66 -13.21 15.42 -10.24
C LYS A 66 -11.75 15.86 -10.10
N ILE A 67 -11.02 15.23 -9.20
CA ILE A 67 -9.62 15.54 -8.89
C ILE A 67 -8.76 14.26 -9.02
N PRO A 68 -7.46 14.37 -9.35
CA PRO A 68 -6.55 13.25 -9.28
C PRO A 68 -6.30 12.81 -7.84
N PHE A 69 -5.91 11.54 -7.62
CA PHE A 69 -5.54 11.05 -6.30
C PHE A 69 -4.28 11.79 -5.80
N PRO A 70 -4.32 12.37 -4.59
CA PRO A 70 -3.30 13.34 -4.17
C PRO A 70 -2.04 12.71 -3.53
N ALA A 71 -2.04 11.38 -3.31
CA ALA A 71 -1.05 10.69 -2.52
C ALA A 71 -0.39 9.52 -3.27
N SER A 72 0.69 8.99 -2.74
CA SER A 72 1.41 7.82 -3.27
C SER A 72 0.91 6.51 -2.65
N LEU A 73 0.37 6.59 -1.43
CA LEU A 73 -0.11 5.50 -0.60
C LEU A 73 -1.58 5.75 -0.25
N CYS A 74 -2.42 4.72 -0.25
CA CYS A 74 -3.70 4.76 0.45
C CYS A 74 -3.50 4.26 1.88
N VAL A 75 -4.05 4.99 2.85
CA VAL A 75 -4.03 4.63 4.27
C VAL A 75 -5.46 4.64 4.77
N SER A 76 -6.04 3.46 4.95
CA SER A 76 -7.43 3.29 5.40
C SER A 76 -7.44 2.81 6.84
N ILE A 77 -8.01 3.61 7.75
CA ILE A 77 -7.93 3.40 9.19
C ILE A 77 -9.29 2.95 9.72
N ASN A 78 -9.31 1.83 10.44
CA ASN A 78 -10.47 1.25 11.12
C ASN A 78 -11.65 0.98 10.16
N ASP A 79 -12.69 1.82 10.17
CA ASP A 79 -13.90 1.70 9.36
C ASP A 79 -13.80 2.28 7.94
N GLU A 80 -12.66 2.86 7.58
CA GLU A 80 -12.38 3.25 6.20
C GLU A 80 -12.17 2.00 5.32
N VAL A 81 -13.03 1.80 4.34
CA VAL A 81 -13.04 0.56 3.54
C VAL A 81 -11.81 0.48 2.63
N VAL A 82 -11.60 1.47 1.76
CA VAL A 82 -10.46 1.57 0.82
C VAL A 82 -10.20 3.03 0.44
N HIS A 83 -9.05 3.27 -0.19
CA HIS A 83 -8.66 4.55 -0.79
C HIS A 83 -8.60 5.72 0.21
N GLY A 84 -8.34 5.44 1.49
CA GLY A 84 -8.13 6.48 2.49
C GLY A 84 -7.03 7.43 2.05
N ILE A 85 -7.32 8.74 2.05
CA ILE A 85 -6.35 9.78 1.67
C ILE A 85 -5.52 10.14 2.89
N PRO A 86 -4.18 9.98 2.84
CA PRO A 86 -3.31 10.33 3.96
C PRO A 86 -3.44 11.79 4.38
N ASP A 87 -3.61 12.00 5.68
CA ASP A 87 -3.79 13.30 6.32
C ASP A 87 -3.02 13.39 7.66
N ASP A 88 -3.38 14.33 8.51
CA ASP A 88 -2.76 14.52 9.82
C ASP A 88 -3.34 13.60 10.91
N HIS A 89 -4.13 12.58 10.56
CA HIS A 89 -4.61 11.59 11.50
C HIS A 89 -3.43 10.81 12.11
N VAL A 90 -3.34 10.87 13.42
CA VAL A 90 -2.29 10.21 14.22
C VAL A 90 -2.74 8.79 14.57
N LEU A 91 -1.97 7.80 14.15
CA LEU A 91 -2.21 6.39 14.48
C LEU A 91 -2.12 6.16 16.00
N LYS A 92 -3.00 5.31 16.50
CA LYS A 92 -3.13 5.00 17.93
C LYS A 92 -3.00 3.51 18.18
N GLU A 93 -2.62 3.15 19.39
CA GLU A 93 -2.74 1.77 19.89
C GLU A 93 -4.16 1.23 19.67
N GLY A 94 -4.27 0.07 19.09
CA GLY A 94 -5.55 -0.58 18.78
C GLY A 94 -6.13 -0.30 17.41
N ASP A 95 -5.54 0.60 16.62
CA ASP A 95 -5.97 0.82 15.22
C ASP A 95 -5.64 -0.39 14.33
N ILE A 96 -6.52 -0.66 13.37
CA ILE A 96 -6.22 -1.49 12.20
C ILE A 96 -6.05 -0.59 11.00
N VAL A 97 -5.00 -0.83 10.21
CA VAL A 97 -4.63 0.07 9.10
C VAL A 97 -4.41 -0.73 7.83
N GLY A 98 -5.23 -0.44 6.82
CA GLY A 98 -5.04 -0.89 5.45
C GLY A 98 -4.04 0.03 4.75
N LEU A 99 -2.91 -0.53 4.32
CA LEU A 99 -1.89 0.14 3.52
C LEU A 99 -1.93 -0.43 2.10
N ASP A 100 -2.16 0.41 1.11
CA ASP A 100 -2.31 0.02 -0.29
C ASP A 100 -1.41 0.91 -1.16
N LEU A 101 -0.50 0.28 -1.91
CA LEU A 101 0.59 0.94 -2.60
C LEU A 101 0.77 0.40 -4.02
N GLY A 102 0.84 1.33 -4.97
CA GLY A 102 1.22 1.04 -6.36
C GLY A 102 2.59 1.60 -6.72
N LEU A 103 3.37 0.82 -7.47
CA LEU A 103 4.71 1.19 -7.94
C LEU A 103 4.84 0.94 -9.44
N LYS A 104 5.45 1.88 -10.16
CA LYS A 104 5.78 1.74 -11.58
C LYS A 104 7.29 1.61 -11.77
N HIS A 105 7.73 0.44 -12.26
CA HIS A 105 9.12 0.12 -12.57
C HIS A 105 9.26 -0.20 -14.07
N LYS A 106 10.08 0.56 -14.79
CA LYS A 106 10.33 0.34 -16.25
C LYS A 106 9.05 0.18 -17.08
N GLY A 107 8.03 0.98 -16.76
CA GLY A 107 6.74 0.96 -17.45
C GLY A 107 5.73 -0.09 -16.95
N PHE A 108 6.11 -0.98 -16.03
CA PHE A 108 5.22 -1.95 -15.40
C PHE A 108 4.70 -1.43 -14.07
N ILE A 109 3.40 -1.49 -13.88
CA ILE A 109 2.73 -1.15 -12.63
C ILE A 109 2.44 -2.44 -11.88
N THR A 110 2.79 -2.46 -10.60
CA THR A 110 2.42 -3.48 -9.64
C THR A 110 1.70 -2.81 -8.47
N ASP A 111 0.85 -3.58 -7.82
CA ASP A 111 -0.07 -3.14 -6.80
C ASP A 111 -0.10 -4.17 -5.67
N MET A 112 -0.09 -3.71 -4.41
CA MET A 112 -0.10 -4.57 -3.24
C MET A 112 -0.71 -3.85 -2.04
N ALA A 113 -1.61 -4.53 -1.35
CA ALA A 113 -2.16 -4.06 -0.10
C ALA A 113 -1.90 -5.02 1.06
N ARG A 114 -1.80 -4.47 2.27
CA ARG A 114 -1.72 -5.20 3.53
C ARG A 114 -2.47 -4.46 4.62
N THR A 115 -3.18 -5.21 5.45
CA THR A 115 -3.77 -4.69 6.68
C THR A 115 -2.90 -5.11 7.86
N ILE A 116 -2.59 -4.17 8.73
CA ILE A 116 -1.79 -4.36 9.93
C ILE A 116 -2.52 -3.86 11.17
N SER A 117 -2.11 -4.35 12.33
CA SER A 117 -2.46 -3.79 13.62
C SER A 117 -1.42 -2.77 14.06
N VAL A 118 -1.85 -1.68 14.67
CA VAL A 118 -0.99 -0.70 15.34
C VAL A 118 -0.98 -1.03 16.84
N GLY A 119 0.11 -1.62 17.30
CA GLY A 119 0.19 -2.14 18.66
C GLY A 119 -0.75 -3.32 18.90
N VAL A 120 -1.35 -3.37 20.08
CA VAL A 120 -2.28 -4.44 20.50
C VAL A 120 -3.71 -4.09 20.09
N VAL A 121 -4.33 -4.96 19.29
CA VAL A 121 -5.74 -4.84 18.87
C VAL A 121 -6.61 -5.86 19.60
N ASP A 122 -7.93 -5.68 19.56
CA ASP A 122 -8.85 -6.66 20.10
C ASP A 122 -8.81 -8.00 19.34
N LYS A 123 -9.28 -9.07 20.01
CA LYS A 123 -9.22 -10.44 19.46
C LYS A 123 -10.01 -10.62 18.16
N ASN A 124 -11.08 -9.87 17.94
CA ASN A 124 -11.89 -9.99 16.72
C ASN A 124 -11.17 -9.32 15.55
N ALA A 125 -10.57 -8.16 15.77
CA ALA A 125 -9.74 -7.47 14.77
C ALA A 125 -8.54 -8.33 14.38
N GLN A 126 -7.82 -8.88 15.36
CA GLN A 126 -6.69 -9.78 15.12
C GLN A 126 -7.13 -11.00 14.29
N LYS A 127 -8.21 -11.67 14.69
CA LYS A 127 -8.76 -12.82 13.98
C LYS A 127 -9.19 -12.46 12.55
N LEU A 128 -9.78 -11.29 12.33
CA LEU A 128 -10.18 -10.84 11.00
C LEU A 128 -8.97 -10.70 10.07
N ILE A 129 -7.90 -10.06 10.55
CA ILE A 129 -6.65 -9.91 9.79
C ILE A 129 -6.08 -11.29 9.44
N GLU A 130 -5.96 -12.20 10.40
CA GLU A 130 -5.41 -13.54 10.21
C GLU A 130 -6.22 -14.37 9.22
N VAL A 131 -7.55 -14.37 9.34
CA VAL A 131 -8.43 -15.13 8.44
C VAL A 131 -8.37 -14.58 7.03
N THR A 132 -8.31 -13.26 6.87
CA THR A 132 -8.20 -12.62 5.55
C THR A 132 -6.86 -12.94 4.88
N GLN A 133 -5.75 -12.90 5.63
CA GLN A 133 -4.44 -13.32 5.12
C GLN A 133 -4.44 -14.80 4.71
N LYS A 134 -5.04 -15.67 5.53
CA LYS A 134 -5.17 -17.08 5.20
C LYS A 134 -6.01 -17.30 3.95
N ALA A 135 -7.14 -16.62 3.83
CA ALA A 135 -8.00 -16.71 2.65
C ALA A 135 -7.25 -16.31 1.36
N LEU A 136 -6.45 -15.26 1.40
CA LEU A 136 -5.59 -14.89 0.28
C LEU A 136 -4.58 -15.99 -0.06
N SER A 137 -3.91 -16.55 0.95
CA SER A 137 -2.91 -17.62 0.74
C SER A 137 -3.50 -18.90 0.17
N GLU A 138 -4.76 -19.22 0.50
CA GLU A 138 -5.47 -20.38 -0.05
C GLU A 138 -5.97 -20.14 -1.50
N GLY A 139 -6.05 -18.86 -1.91
CA GLY A 139 -6.48 -18.46 -3.26
C GLY A 139 -5.34 -18.34 -4.28
N ILE A 140 -4.09 -18.43 -3.86
CA ILE A 140 -2.88 -18.32 -4.70
C ILE A 140 -2.27 -19.69 -4.94
#